data_e53e119ec79ab94ee9ade77f7e77f925
#
_entry.id   e53e119ec79ab94ee9ade77f7e77f925
#
_cell.length_a   1.000
_cell.length_b   1.000
_cell.length_c   1.000
_cell.angle_alpha   90.00
_cell.angle_beta   90.00
_cell.angle_gamma   90.00
#
_symmetry.space_group_name_H-M   'P 1'
#
loop_
_entity.id
_entity.type
_entity.pdbx_description
1 polymer ?
#
loop_
_entity_poly.entity_id
_entity_poly.type
_entity_poly.pdbx_seq_one_letter_code
_entity_poly.pdbx_strand_id
1 'polypeptide(L)'
;RQRLLALGYENIQILFCDGTLGWPIQAPFDAIAIAASAPEIPQALLQQLAIGGRLVIPVGNEMHRQSLLRIRRISEDEYQQEDLGGVHFVPLIGASGWEEQRPKRSLKAAIGISAEELIYQSSEHFTSPSEVCLDKLLQRIGDSSVVLLGEPSHGSAEFCEMRARISQEL
;
A
#
# COMPACT_ATOMS: atom_id res chain seq x y z
N ARG A 1 1.40 6.40 -16.67
CA ARG A 1 1.55 7.69 -17.35
C ARG A 1 0.55 7.86 -18.50
N GLN A 2 0.44 6.89 -19.44
CA GLN A 2 -0.49 6.98 -20.58
C GLN A 2 -1.95 7.23 -20.18
N ARG A 3 -2.47 6.53 -19.15
CA ARG A 3 -3.82 6.74 -18.62
C ARG A 3 -4.04 8.17 -18.08
N LEU A 4 -3.07 8.73 -17.37
CA LEU A 4 -3.16 10.08 -16.82
C LEU A 4 -3.16 11.14 -17.93
N LEU A 5 -2.32 10.96 -18.95
CA LEU A 5 -2.31 11.81 -20.14
C LEU A 5 -3.65 11.75 -20.89
N ALA A 6 -4.25 10.56 -21.04
CA ALA A 6 -5.56 10.38 -21.66
C ALA A 6 -6.70 11.06 -20.88
N LEU A 7 -6.53 11.25 -19.56
CA LEU A 7 -7.44 11.98 -18.68
C LEU A 7 -7.14 13.50 -18.61
N GLY A 8 -6.17 14.00 -19.39
CA GLY A 8 -5.82 15.41 -19.43
C GLY A 8 -4.85 15.88 -18.33
N TYR A 9 -4.24 14.96 -17.56
CA TYR A 9 -3.24 15.31 -16.55
C TYR A 9 -1.84 15.35 -17.17
N GLU A 10 -1.33 16.54 -17.46
CA GLU A 10 -0.01 16.75 -18.05
C GLU A 10 1.07 17.07 -17.00
N ASN A 11 0.66 17.53 -15.82
CA ASN A 11 1.53 17.98 -14.73
C ASN A 11 1.99 16.87 -13.78
N ILE A 12 1.82 15.59 -14.16
CA ILE A 12 2.18 14.42 -13.33
C ILE A 12 3.43 13.76 -13.89
N GLN A 13 4.42 13.61 -13.03
CA GLN A 13 5.63 12.81 -13.30
C GLN A 13 5.59 11.53 -12.48
N ILE A 14 5.98 10.43 -13.08
CA ILE A 14 6.03 9.11 -12.41
C ILE A 14 7.45 8.59 -12.53
N LEU A 15 8.03 8.28 -11.38
CA LEU A 15 9.34 7.65 -11.26
C LEU A 15 9.20 6.31 -10.54
N PHE A 16 9.78 5.26 -11.10
CA PHE A 16 9.88 3.96 -10.45
C PHE A 16 11.25 3.85 -9.75
N CYS A 17 11.25 4.01 -8.43
CA CYS A 17 12.47 3.97 -7.61
C CYS A 17 12.13 3.63 -6.16
N ASP A 18 13.17 3.55 -5.31
CA ASP A 18 13.01 3.48 -3.86
C ASP A 18 12.48 4.82 -3.33
N GLY A 19 11.21 4.84 -2.90
CA GLY A 19 10.55 6.05 -2.40
C GLY A 19 11.15 6.59 -1.11
N THR A 20 11.88 5.77 -0.32
CA THR A 20 12.54 6.22 0.92
C THR A 20 13.69 7.19 0.66
N LEU A 21 14.25 7.18 -0.54
CA LEU A 21 15.32 8.06 -0.97
C LEU A 21 14.80 9.37 -1.58
N GLY A 22 13.48 9.46 -1.82
CA GLY A 22 12.86 10.61 -2.46
C GLY A 22 13.26 10.81 -3.91
N TRP A 23 13.27 12.07 -4.34
CA TRP A 23 13.65 12.46 -5.69
C TRP A 23 14.57 13.70 -5.67
N PRO A 24 15.86 13.55 -5.35
CA PRO A 24 16.78 14.67 -5.09
C PRO A 24 16.90 15.67 -6.26
N ILE A 25 16.81 15.19 -7.51
CA ILE A 25 16.94 16.02 -8.72
C ILE A 25 15.79 17.05 -8.82
N GLN A 26 14.62 16.74 -8.23
CA GLN A 26 13.44 17.60 -8.26
C GLN A 26 13.22 18.38 -6.96
N ALA A 27 14.07 18.12 -5.95
CA ALA A 27 14.00 18.86 -4.69
C ALA A 27 14.39 20.35 -4.89
N PRO A 28 13.91 21.27 -4.02
CA PRO A 28 13.11 21.02 -2.83
C PRO A 28 11.59 20.90 -3.13
N PHE A 29 10.84 20.23 -2.23
CA PHE A 29 9.40 20.02 -2.34
C PHE A 29 8.63 20.81 -1.27
N ASP A 30 7.53 21.45 -1.66
CA ASP A 30 6.61 22.13 -0.73
C ASP A 30 5.80 21.15 0.11
N ALA A 31 5.52 19.98 -0.43
CA ALA A 31 4.80 18.92 0.27
C ALA A 31 5.24 17.53 -0.19
N ILE A 32 5.40 16.62 0.78
CA ILE A 32 5.65 15.19 0.55
C ILE A 32 4.58 14.42 1.32
N ALA A 33 3.88 13.49 0.66
CA ALA A 33 2.91 12.62 1.29
C ALA A 33 3.31 11.16 1.07
N ILE A 34 3.41 10.38 2.14
CA ILE A 34 3.79 8.97 2.10
C ILE A 34 2.58 8.13 2.50
N ALA A 35 2.16 7.24 1.61
CA ALA A 35 1.04 6.32 1.82
C ALA A 35 1.50 4.91 2.27
N ALA A 36 2.59 4.85 3.03
CA ALA A 36 3.14 3.64 3.61
C ALA A 36 3.88 3.98 4.92
N SER A 37 3.89 3.07 5.90
CA SER A 37 4.49 3.30 7.21
C SER A 37 5.97 2.96 7.22
N ALA A 38 6.79 3.86 7.74
CA ALA A 38 8.22 3.62 7.99
C ALA A 38 8.48 3.36 9.49
N PRO A 39 9.57 2.63 9.84
CA PRO A 39 9.98 2.49 11.24
C PRO A 39 10.42 3.83 11.84
N GLU A 40 11.05 4.66 11.03
CA GLU A 40 11.53 6.00 11.37
C GLU A 40 11.32 6.94 10.18
N ILE A 41 11.41 8.26 10.41
CA ILE A 41 11.27 9.25 9.35
C ILE A 41 12.54 9.22 8.48
N PRO A 42 12.46 8.90 7.16
CA PRO A 42 13.62 8.90 6.29
C PRO A 42 14.27 10.28 6.18
N GLN A 43 15.52 10.41 6.58
CA GLN A 43 16.26 11.68 6.56
C GLN A 43 16.34 12.31 5.16
N ALA A 44 16.46 11.45 4.14
CA ALA A 44 16.49 11.91 2.75
C ALA A 44 15.24 12.70 2.36
N LEU A 45 14.09 12.36 2.91
CA LEU A 45 12.83 13.06 2.64
C LEU A 45 12.75 14.41 3.39
N LEU A 46 13.26 14.46 4.63
CA LEU A 46 13.33 15.71 5.39
C LEU A 46 14.21 16.74 4.69
N GLN A 47 15.37 16.31 4.21
CA GLN A 47 16.34 17.18 3.52
C GLN A 47 15.80 17.72 2.18
N GLN A 48 14.85 17.00 1.57
CA GLN A 48 14.22 17.40 0.31
C GLN A 48 12.99 18.29 0.48
N LEU A 49 12.60 18.65 1.72
CA LEU A 49 11.56 19.66 1.95
C LEU A 49 12.09 21.08 1.71
N ALA A 50 11.28 21.91 1.10
CA ALA A 50 11.49 23.35 1.11
C ALA A 50 11.35 23.92 2.54
N ILE A 51 11.97 25.06 2.83
CA ILE A 51 11.69 25.78 4.08
C ILE A 51 10.20 26.21 4.06
N GLY A 52 9.48 25.90 5.13
CA GLY A 52 8.02 26.02 5.20
C GLY A 52 7.26 24.82 4.62
N GLY A 53 7.93 23.91 3.92
CA GLY A 53 7.37 22.67 3.39
C GLY A 53 6.98 21.67 4.47
N ARG A 54 6.18 20.67 4.10
CA ARG A 54 5.62 19.68 5.03
C ARG A 54 5.73 18.25 4.49
N LEU A 55 6.07 17.34 5.37
CA LEU A 55 6.00 15.89 5.14
C LEU A 55 4.87 15.31 5.99
N VAL A 56 4.04 14.46 5.40
CA VAL A 56 3.06 13.65 6.12
C VAL A 56 3.41 12.19 5.89
N ILE A 57 3.62 11.45 6.98
CA ILE A 57 4.10 10.07 6.94
C ILE A 57 3.57 9.27 8.13
N PRO A 58 3.07 8.04 7.92
CA PRO A 58 2.84 7.09 9.00
C PRO A 58 4.19 6.56 9.52
N VAL A 59 4.39 6.62 10.84
CA VAL A 59 5.62 6.13 11.49
C VAL A 59 5.26 5.22 12.65
N GLY A 60 5.97 4.12 12.81
CA GLY A 60 5.84 3.22 13.95
C GLY A 60 6.83 2.08 13.86
N ASN A 61 7.44 1.73 14.98
CA ASN A 61 8.39 0.63 15.12
C ASN A 61 7.73 -0.77 15.17
N GLU A 62 6.42 -0.81 15.24
CA GLU A 62 5.60 -2.03 15.16
C GLU A 62 4.56 -1.87 14.04
N MET A 63 4.31 -2.95 13.26
CA MET A 63 3.34 -2.93 12.15
C MET A 63 1.91 -2.54 12.58
N HIS A 64 1.57 -2.70 13.86
CA HIS A 64 0.21 -2.46 14.39
C HIS A 64 0.11 -1.20 15.26
N ARG A 65 1.21 -0.49 15.48
CA ARG A 65 1.27 0.76 16.24
C ARG A 65 1.95 1.84 15.42
N GLN A 66 1.15 2.57 14.68
CA GLN A 66 1.62 3.64 13.81
C GLN A 66 0.90 4.94 14.15
N SER A 67 1.64 6.04 14.17
CA SER A 67 1.11 7.40 14.25
C SER A 67 1.29 8.11 12.92
N LEU A 68 0.30 8.85 12.48
CA LEU A 68 0.43 9.75 11.34
C LEU A 68 1.12 11.03 11.82
N LEU A 69 2.32 11.26 11.32
CA LEU A 69 3.11 12.43 11.69
C LEU A 69 3.07 13.48 10.57
N ARG A 70 2.92 14.74 10.97
CA ARG A 70 3.16 15.90 10.12
C ARG A 70 4.45 16.58 10.57
N ILE A 71 5.41 16.68 9.66
CA ILE A 71 6.67 17.37 9.89
C ILE A 71 6.69 18.63 9.01
N ARG A 72 7.00 19.78 9.60
CA ARG A 72 7.19 21.03 8.89
C ARG A 72 8.64 21.47 9.03
N ARG A 73 9.29 21.80 7.91
CA ARG A 73 10.63 22.39 7.92
C ARG A 73 10.53 23.87 8.22
N ILE A 74 11.10 24.33 9.34
CA ILE A 74 11.06 25.72 9.78
C ILE A 74 12.27 26.50 9.25
N SER A 75 13.45 25.88 9.32
CA SER A 75 14.72 26.41 8.82
C SER A 75 15.58 25.29 8.23
N GLU A 76 16.85 25.54 7.95
CA GLU A 76 17.75 24.54 7.36
C GLU A 76 17.86 23.28 8.23
N ASP A 77 17.94 23.45 9.56
CA ASP A 77 18.18 22.39 10.52
C ASP A 77 17.03 22.22 11.54
N GLU A 78 15.95 22.99 11.41
CA GLU A 78 14.86 22.97 12.37
C GLU A 78 13.58 22.40 11.76
N TYR A 79 13.00 21.40 12.45
CA TYR A 79 11.78 20.73 12.05
C TYR A 79 10.79 20.71 13.22
N GLN A 80 9.55 21.06 12.93
CA GLN A 80 8.43 20.94 13.86
C GLN A 80 7.65 19.68 13.53
N GLN A 81 7.42 18.82 14.52
CA GLN A 81 6.65 17.60 14.39
C GLN A 81 5.34 17.70 15.15
N GLU A 82 4.29 17.14 14.56
CA GLU A 82 2.95 17.01 15.13
C GLU A 82 2.43 15.61 14.89
N ASP A 83 1.86 14.99 15.94
CA ASP A 83 1.18 13.70 15.84
C ASP A 83 -0.31 13.95 15.53
N LEU A 84 -0.79 13.42 14.42
CA LEU A 84 -2.16 13.55 13.94
C LEU A 84 -3.05 12.36 14.39
N GLY A 85 -2.49 11.42 15.13
CA GLY A 85 -3.21 10.27 15.69
C GLY A 85 -2.83 8.93 15.09
N GLY A 86 -3.38 7.86 15.68
CA GLY A 86 -3.12 6.48 15.31
C GLY A 86 -3.69 6.13 13.94
N VAL A 87 -2.90 5.39 13.14
CA VAL A 87 -3.25 4.95 11.79
C VAL A 87 -2.75 3.54 11.53
N HIS A 88 -3.18 2.96 10.42
CA HIS A 88 -2.71 1.66 9.96
C HIS A 88 -2.42 1.69 8.45
N PHE A 89 -1.16 1.60 8.10
CA PHE A 89 -0.67 1.59 6.72
C PHE A 89 0.20 0.36 6.45
N VAL A 90 0.31 0.00 5.18
CA VAL A 90 1.26 -1.01 4.70
C VAL A 90 2.70 -0.54 4.93
N PRO A 91 3.67 -1.47 5.08
CA PRO A 91 5.06 -1.09 5.31
C PRO A 91 5.66 -0.39 4.08
N LEU A 92 6.41 0.68 4.33
CA LEU A 92 7.28 1.33 3.36
C LEU A 92 8.56 0.49 3.22
N ILE A 93 8.71 -0.19 2.10
CA ILE A 93 9.88 -1.02 1.81
C ILE A 93 10.94 -0.18 1.09
N GLY A 94 12.18 -0.24 1.56
CA GLY A 94 13.29 0.51 0.95
C GLY A 94 14.47 0.67 1.89
N ALA A 95 15.50 1.35 1.43
CA ALA A 95 16.77 1.50 2.15
C ALA A 95 16.65 2.16 3.53
N SER A 96 15.69 3.08 3.69
CA SER A 96 15.35 3.75 4.95
C SER A 96 13.93 3.39 5.43
N GLY A 97 13.42 2.24 5.02
CA GLY A 97 12.12 1.70 5.39
C GLY A 97 12.26 0.35 6.09
N TRP A 98 11.22 -0.46 5.97
CA TRP A 98 11.25 -1.84 6.44
C TRP A 98 12.02 -2.72 5.45
N GLU A 99 12.74 -3.72 5.96
CA GLU A 99 13.29 -4.77 5.13
C GLU A 99 12.15 -5.60 4.51
N GLU A 100 12.29 -5.94 3.24
CA GLU A 100 11.34 -6.83 2.57
C GLU A 100 11.39 -8.21 3.25
N GLN A 101 10.48 -8.46 4.16
CA GLN A 101 10.30 -9.79 4.72
C GLN A 101 9.63 -10.68 3.67
N ARG A 102 10.43 -11.23 2.76
CA ARG A 102 9.97 -12.35 1.94
C ARG A 102 9.68 -13.51 2.89
N PRO A 103 8.44 -13.97 3.01
CA PRO A 103 8.18 -15.14 3.83
C PRO A 103 9.01 -16.29 3.26
N LYS A 104 10.01 -16.75 4.01
CA LYS A 104 10.71 -18.02 3.75
C LYS A 104 9.75 -19.17 4.04
N ARG A 105 8.64 -19.23 3.33
CA ARG A 105 7.74 -20.37 3.40
C ARG A 105 8.13 -21.39 2.36
N SER A 106 9.04 -22.25 2.72
CA SER A 106 9.14 -23.55 2.08
C SER A 106 8.06 -24.47 2.66
N LEU A 107 6.86 -24.39 2.14
CA LEU A 107 5.83 -25.44 2.36
C LEU A 107 6.24 -26.78 1.75
N LYS A 108 7.25 -26.79 0.88
CA LYS A 108 7.80 -28.01 0.26
C LYS A 108 8.26 -29.09 1.26
N ALA A 109 8.67 -28.68 2.47
CA ALA A 109 9.22 -29.65 3.44
C ALA A 109 8.15 -30.49 4.17
N ALA A 110 6.88 -30.05 4.19
CA ALA A 110 5.83 -30.73 4.97
C ALA A 110 4.84 -31.54 4.11
N ILE A 111 4.62 -31.19 2.84
CA ILE A 111 3.52 -31.77 2.03
C ILE A 111 4.00 -32.29 0.66
N GLY A 112 5.24 -32.06 0.26
CA GLY A 112 5.80 -32.51 -1.04
C GLY A 112 5.30 -31.72 -2.27
N ILE A 113 4.37 -30.77 -2.11
CA ILE A 113 3.83 -29.89 -3.14
C ILE A 113 4.15 -28.42 -2.83
N SER A 114 4.30 -27.60 -3.86
CA SER A 114 4.53 -26.16 -3.69
C SER A 114 3.27 -25.44 -3.20
N ALA A 115 3.45 -24.28 -2.56
CA ALA A 115 2.30 -23.47 -2.15
C ALA A 115 1.45 -23.03 -3.35
N GLU A 116 2.10 -22.75 -4.48
CA GLU A 116 1.43 -22.40 -5.73
C GLU A 116 0.57 -23.54 -6.25
N GLU A 117 1.12 -24.77 -6.23
CA GLU A 117 0.39 -25.97 -6.65
C GLU A 117 -0.80 -26.25 -5.73
N LEU A 118 -0.63 -26.09 -4.40
CA LEU A 118 -1.71 -26.25 -3.44
C LEU A 118 -2.83 -25.21 -3.66
N ILE A 119 -2.45 -23.95 -3.88
CA ILE A 119 -3.40 -22.87 -4.18
C ILE A 119 -4.12 -23.18 -5.49
N TYR A 120 -3.38 -23.56 -6.52
CA TYR A 120 -3.94 -23.91 -7.82
C TYR A 120 -4.97 -25.03 -7.74
N GLN A 121 -4.66 -26.11 -7.03
CA GLN A 121 -5.57 -27.25 -6.85
C GLN A 121 -6.78 -26.96 -5.96
N SER A 122 -6.65 -25.97 -5.05
CA SER A 122 -7.69 -25.63 -4.06
C SER A 122 -8.55 -24.45 -4.46
N SER A 123 -8.21 -23.74 -5.55
CA SER A 123 -8.92 -22.55 -6.01
C SER A 123 -9.80 -22.82 -7.23
N GLU A 124 -10.84 -22.02 -7.40
CA GLU A 124 -11.60 -21.97 -8.63
C GLU A 124 -10.91 -21.03 -9.61
N HIS A 125 -10.69 -21.50 -10.84
CA HIS A 125 -10.00 -20.76 -11.90
C HIS A 125 -11.02 -20.11 -12.83
N PHE A 126 -10.77 -18.87 -13.18
CA PHE A 126 -11.57 -18.11 -14.13
C PHE A 126 -10.67 -17.16 -14.92
N THR A 127 -11.07 -16.84 -16.13
CA THR A 127 -10.32 -15.94 -17.03
C THR A 127 -10.75 -14.49 -16.86
N SER A 128 -11.99 -14.27 -16.41
CA SER A 128 -12.55 -12.94 -16.21
C SER A 128 -13.40 -12.89 -14.94
N PRO A 129 -13.41 -11.77 -14.21
CA PRO A 129 -14.31 -11.58 -13.06
C PRO A 129 -15.79 -11.81 -13.39
N SER A 130 -16.21 -11.54 -14.63
CA SER A 130 -17.59 -11.76 -15.09
C SER A 130 -18.01 -13.23 -15.18
N GLU A 131 -17.05 -14.15 -15.30
CA GLU A 131 -17.32 -15.60 -15.43
C GLU A 131 -17.47 -16.31 -14.08
N VAL A 132 -17.13 -15.64 -12.97
CA VAL A 132 -17.16 -16.24 -11.64
C VAL A 132 -18.60 -16.47 -11.20
N CYS A 133 -18.91 -17.74 -10.84
CA CYS A 133 -20.14 -18.09 -10.16
C CYS A 133 -20.00 -17.81 -8.65
N LEU A 134 -20.80 -16.90 -8.13
CA LEU A 134 -20.77 -16.50 -6.72
C LEU A 134 -21.60 -17.40 -5.80
N ASP A 135 -22.39 -18.34 -6.34
CA ASP A 135 -23.33 -19.16 -5.58
C ASP A 135 -22.70 -19.88 -4.38
N LYS A 136 -21.53 -20.47 -4.58
CA LYS A 136 -20.83 -21.17 -3.48
C LYS A 136 -20.33 -20.20 -2.40
N LEU A 137 -19.92 -18.99 -2.80
CA LEU A 137 -19.50 -17.95 -1.86
C LEU A 137 -20.70 -17.47 -1.06
N LEU A 138 -21.79 -17.12 -1.74
CA LEU A 138 -23.05 -16.68 -1.13
C LEU A 138 -23.63 -17.74 -0.20
N GLN A 139 -23.59 -19.02 -0.60
CA GLN A 139 -24.01 -20.12 0.25
C GLN A 139 -23.17 -20.23 1.54
N ARG A 140 -21.86 -19.96 1.47
CA ARG A 140 -20.99 -19.95 2.67
C ARG A 140 -21.23 -18.74 3.57
N ILE A 141 -21.59 -17.60 2.98
CA ILE A 141 -21.94 -16.37 3.70
C ILE A 141 -23.26 -16.58 4.46
N GLY A 142 -24.23 -17.23 3.83
CA GLY A 142 -25.52 -17.57 4.43
C GLY A 142 -26.19 -16.35 5.04
N ASP A 143 -26.74 -16.50 6.24
CA ASP A 143 -27.46 -15.44 6.98
C ASP A 143 -26.54 -14.54 7.83
N SER A 144 -25.28 -14.39 7.42
CA SER A 144 -24.33 -13.53 8.17
C SER A 144 -24.76 -12.08 8.16
N SER A 145 -24.85 -11.45 9.35
CA SER A 145 -25.24 -10.05 9.50
C SER A 145 -24.17 -9.06 9.08
N VAL A 146 -22.91 -9.51 9.01
CA VAL A 146 -21.74 -8.70 8.63
C VAL A 146 -20.83 -9.51 7.72
N VAL A 147 -20.52 -8.96 6.56
CA VAL A 147 -19.55 -9.55 5.61
C VAL A 147 -18.42 -8.55 5.39
N LEU A 148 -17.17 -8.98 5.67
CA LEU A 148 -15.98 -8.17 5.48
C LEU A 148 -15.27 -8.59 4.18
N LEU A 149 -15.23 -7.68 3.20
CA LEU A 149 -14.52 -7.87 1.94
C LEU A 149 -13.16 -7.18 2.01
N GLY A 150 -12.09 -7.98 2.09
CA GLY A 150 -10.72 -7.49 2.05
C GLY A 150 -10.28 -7.07 0.65
N GLU A 151 -9.18 -6.35 0.57
CA GLU A 151 -8.52 -5.96 -0.68
C GLU A 151 -7.12 -6.59 -0.70
N PRO A 152 -6.83 -7.53 -1.62
CA PRO A 152 -5.56 -8.26 -1.63
C PRO A 152 -4.42 -7.43 -2.20
N SER A 153 -4.71 -6.43 -3.07
CA SER A 153 -3.73 -5.49 -3.58
C SER A 153 -4.40 -4.19 -4.05
N HIS A 154 -3.69 -3.08 -3.92
CA HIS A 154 -4.12 -1.81 -4.49
C HIS A 154 -3.74 -1.74 -5.97
N GLY A 155 -4.69 -1.37 -6.84
CA GLY A 155 -4.42 -1.05 -8.24
C GLY A 155 -4.75 -2.14 -9.26
N SER A 156 -5.35 -3.26 -8.86
CA SER A 156 -5.93 -4.21 -9.81
C SER A 156 -7.41 -3.91 -10.02
N ALA A 157 -7.79 -3.62 -11.28
CA ALA A 157 -9.17 -3.34 -11.65
C ALA A 157 -10.07 -4.57 -11.42
N GLU A 158 -9.52 -5.75 -11.65
CA GLU A 158 -10.20 -7.03 -11.51
C GLU A 158 -10.64 -7.30 -10.06
N PHE A 159 -9.82 -6.92 -9.08
CA PHE A 159 -10.19 -7.05 -7.67
C PHE A 159 -11.29 -6.07 -7.28
N CYS A 160 -11.25 -4.84 -7.78
CA CYS A 160 -12.30 -3.86 -7.54
C CYS A 160 -13.62 -4.31 -8.19
N GLU A 161 -13.58 -4.85 -9.41
CA GLU A 161 -14.75 -5.40 -10.10
C GLU A 161 -15.35 -6.59 -9.36
N MET A 162 -14.51 -7.54 -8.95
CA MET A 162 -14.96 -8.71 -8.17
C MET A 162 -15.61 -8.29 -6.85
N ARG A 163 -15.00 -7.35 -6.12
CA ARG A 163 -15.55 -6.83 -4.88
C ARG A 163 -16.89 -6.13 -5.07
N ALA A 164 -17.02 -5.34 -6.15
CA ALA A 164 -18.28 -4.69 -6.51
C ALA A 164 -19.38 -5.71 -6.81
N ARG A 165 -19.07 -6.74 -7.59
CA ARG A 165 -20.03 -7.84 -7.89
C ARG A 165 -20.47 -8.57 -6.62
N ILE A 166 -19.54 -8.97 -5.76
CA ILE A 166 -19.90 -9.62 -4.48
C ILE A 166 -20.80 -8.70 -3.65
N SER A 167 -20.48 -7.40 -3.58
CA SER A 167 -21.29 -6.42 -2.81
C SER A 167 -22.67 -6.18 -3.39
N GLN A 168 -22.89 -6.45 -4.68
CA GLN A 168 -24.20 -6.32 -5.31
C GLN A 168 -25.12 -7.55 -5.07
N GLU A 169 -24.50 -8.70 -4.81
CA GLU A 169 -25.22 -9.97 -4.56
C GLU A 169 -25.48 -10.20 -3.06
N LEU A 170 -24.89 -9.40 -2.16
CA LEU A 170 -25.12 -9.40 -0.71
C LEU A 170 -26.30 -8.50 -0.32
#